data_669f087488290186407cf78348c32d75
#
_entry.id   669f087488290186407cf78348c32d75
#
_cell.length_a   1.000
_cell.length_b   1.000
_cell.length_c   1.000
_cell.angle_alpha   90.00
_cell.angle_beta   90.00
_cell.angle_gamma   90.00
#
_symmetry.space_group_name_H-M   'P 1'
#
loop_
_entity.id
_entity.type
_entity.pdbx_description
1 polymer ?
#
loop_
_entity_poly.entity_id
_entity_poly.type
_entity_poly.pdbx_seq_one_letter_code
_entity_poly.pdbx_strand_id
1 'polypeptide(L)'
;MRVGVLDIGSNSVLLLVGERAGAGWRILTDQARITRLGEGFGEARQLQPEAIARTLQAVDEYLAHCRALQVERVVAAATAVVREASNPDAMVQPLRARLPDYAVLRVLSPQDEARLSYLSVALDETLTAGEYPISSTTPPSLRFPPLREGNQAPAVPPASRGNLTEGVKTDGDFEQLAVLDIGGGSVEVALGQGAQVQAWQSFPVGAGRVREAYMPSDPPSPREALTATRALDEAFAPLRELPQPDRVVAIGGTGVNLAMLALGLTAFDPAQVHGVWFGDETPAALLERLLRLSDTERRALPGVEPDRAPLLHVGALILERALFALRREEVQISTHGLRYGILYELRENAPPTP
;
A
#
# COMPACT_ATOMS: atom_id res chain seq x y z
N MET A 1 -16.66 -14.77 17.97
CA MET A 1 -15.23 -15.03 17.73
C MET A 1 -14.55 -13.73 17.36
N ARG A 2 -13.50 -13.38 18.08
CA ARG A 2 -12.63 -12.23 17.79
C ARG A 2 -11.30 -12.70 17.24
N VAL A 3 -10.87 -12.10 16.15
CA VAL A 3 -9.62 -12.45 15.46
C VAL A 3 -8.73 -11.22 15.40
N GLY A 4 -7.46 -11.39 15.76
CA GLY A 4 -6.41 -10.39 15.60
C GLY A 4 -5.51 -10.77 14.41
N VAL A 5 -5.21 -9.81 13.55
CA VAL A 5 -4.25 -9.95 12.46
C VAL A 5 -3.11 -8.98 12.69
N LEU A 6 -1.89 -9.50 12.78
CA LEU A 6 -0.65 -8.73 12.82
C LEU A 6 -0.01 -8.85 11.44
N ASP A 7 0.20 -7.72 10.77
CA ASP A 7 0.93 -7.63 9.51
C ASP A 7 2.29 -6.97 9.77
N ILE A 8 3.37 -7.73 9.56
CA ILE A 8 4.75 -7.33 9.86
C ILE A 8 5.47 -7.07 8.54
N GLY A 9 5.43 -5.80 8.14
CA GLY A 9 6.03 -5.32 6.90
C GLY A 9 7.43 -4.71 7.07
N SER A 10 8.00 -4.28 5.95
CA SER A 10 9.34 -3.64 5.91
C SER A 10 9.37 -2.31 6.66
N ASN A 11 8.29 -1.53 6.62
CA ASN A 11 8.23 -0.19 7.21
C ASN A 11 7.40 -0.13 8.50
N SER A 12 6.38 -0.96 8.62
CA SER A 12 5.40 -0.87 9.72
C SER A 12 4.92 -2.24 10.19
N VAL A 13 4.44 -2.28 11.42
CA VAL A 13 3.60 -3.37 11.94
C VAL A 13 2.19 -2.83 12.06
N LEU A 14 1.22 -3.58 11.54
CA LEU A 14 -0.20 -3.24 11.57
C LEU A 14 -0.96 -4.23 12.45
N LEU A 15 -1.96 -3.76 13.19
CA LEU A 15 -2.90 -4.59 13.93
C LEU A 15 -4.32 -4.33 13.44
N LEU A 16 -5.01 -5.38 13.04
CA LEU A 16 -6.45 -5.39 12.81
C LEU A 16 -7.11 -6.37 13.78
N VAL A 17 -8.15 -5.94 14.50
CA VAL A 17 -8.99 -6.86 15.28
C VAL A 17 -10.41 -6.78 14.78
N GLY A 18 -10.92 -7.90 14.30
CA GLY A 18 -12.30 -8.08 13.85
C GLY A 18 -13.08 -9.01 14.78
N GLU A 19 -14.34 -8.65 14.99
CA GLU A 19 -15.34 -9.52 15.66
C GLU A 19 -16.34 -10.02 14.63
N ARG A 20 -16.60 -11.34 14.63
CA ARG A 20 -17.57 -11.93 13.73
C ARG A 20 -18.97 -11.35 13.99
N ALA A 21 -19.59 -10.78 12.96
CA ALA A 21 -20.93 -10.19 13.00
C ALA A 21 -21.75 -10.72 11.82
N GLY A 22 -22.58 -11.73 12.06
CA GLY A 22 -23.30 -12.41 11.00
C GLY A 22 -22.36 -13.00 9.93
N ALA A 23 -22.58 -12.64 8.68
CA ALA A 23 -21.73 -13.05 7.55
C ALA A 23 -20.46 -12.21 7.40
N GLY A 24 -20.34 -11.04 8.10
CA GLY A 24 -19.23 -10.11 7.96
C GLY A 24 -18.36 -9.99 9.20
N TRP A 25 -17.60 -8.92 9.24
CA TRP A 25 -16.70 -8.53 10.34
C TRP A 25 -17.04 -7.14 10.84
N ARG A 26 -17.14 -6.97 12.15
CA ARG A 26 -17.11 -5.66 12.81
C ARG A 26 -15.67 -5.37 13.23
N ILE A 27 -15.07 -4.32 12.70
CA ILE A 27 -13.72 -3.92 13.07
C ILE A 27 -13.76 -3.24 14.43
N LEU A 28 -12.98 -3.77 15.38
CA LEU A 28 -12.87 -3.25 16.75
C LEU A 28 -11.69 -2.28 16.88
N THR A 29 -10.59 -2.57 16.16
CA THR A 29 -9.42 -1.67 16.09
C THR A 29 -8.65 -1.93 14.81
N ASP A 30 -8.08 -0.87 14.26
CA ASP A 30 -7.15 -0.87 13.13
C ASP A 30 -6.04 0.13 13.44
N GLN A 31 -4.81 -0.37 13.67
CA GLN A 31 -3.68 0.41 14.13
C GLN A 31 -2.45 0.15 13.27
N ALA A 32 -1.61 1.18 13.14
CA ALA A 32 -0.33 1.11 12.47
C ALA A 32 0.77 1.68 13.35
N ARG A 33 1.95 1.03 13.34
CA ARG A 33 3.17 1.56 13.95
C ARG A 33 4.34 1.41 13.00
N ILE A 34 5.03 2.49 12.75
CA ILE A 34 6.24 2.50 11.93
C ILE A 34 7.40 1.97 12.77
N THR A 35 8.00 0.86 12.33
CA THR A 35 9.12 0.18 13.00
C THR A 35 10.37 0.13 12.14
N ARG A 36 10.24 0.34 10.83
CA ARG A 36 11.33 0.33 9.84
C ARG A 36 12.18 -0.94 9.95
N LEU A 37 11.53 -2.11 9.95
CA LEU A 37 12.22 -3.39 10.01
C LEU A 37 13.24 -3.57 8.87
N GLY A 38 12.95 -2.96 7.71
CA GLY A 38 13.83 -2.96 6.54
C GLY A 38 14.93 -1.88 6.54
N GLU A 39 15.09 -1.11 7.62
CA GLU A 39 16.14 -0.10 7.71
C GLU A 39 17.53 -0.77 7.71
N GLY A 40 18.42 -0.30 6.81
CA GLY A 40 19.77 -0.88 6.67
C GLY A 40 19.80 -2.30 6.09
N PHE A 41 18.72 -2.75 5.46
CA PHE A 41 18.63 -4.09 4.85
C PHE A 41 19.67 -4.30 3.75
N GLY A 42 19.87 -3.31 2.87
CA GLY A 42 20.89 -3.22 1.85
C GLY A 42 21.10 -4.49 1.02
N GLU A 43 22.24 -4.58 0.37
CA GLU A 43 22.63 -5.76 -0.45
C GLU A 43 22.85 -7.01 0.40
N ALA A 44 23.29 -6.86 1.65
CA ALA A 44 23.50 -7.98 2.57
C ALA A 44 22.19 -8.66 2.99
N ARG A 45 21.06 -8.01 2.75
CA ARG A 45 19.70 -8.47 3.14
C ARG A 45 19.63 -8.87 4.62
N GLN A 46 20.31 -8.10 5.48
CA GLN A 46 20.39 -8.41 6.90
C GLN A 46 19.47 -7.52 7.72
N LEU A 47 18.60 -8.13 8.51
CA LEU A 47 17.78 -7.42 9.50
C LEU A 47 18.67 -6.91 10.63
N GLN A 48 18.55 -5.62 10.93
CA GLN A 48 19.38 -4.97 11.95
C GLN A 48 18.79 -5.22 13.36
N PRO A 49 19.61 -5.45 14.38
CA PRO A 49 19.16 -5.76 15.74
C PRO A 49 18.22 -4.72 16.33
N GLU A 50 18.49 -3.43 16.09
CA GLU A 50 17.68 -2.31 16.59
C GLU A 50 16.31 -2.28 15.91
N ALA A 51 16.24 -2.57 14.62
CA ALA A 51 14.99 -2.64 13.86
C ALA A 51 14.14 -3.84 14.30
N ILE A 52 14.78 -4.98 14.56
CA ILE A 52 14.13 -6.17 15.14
C ILE A 52 13.56 -5.82 16.52
N ALA A 53 14.34 -5.19 17.38
CA ALA A 53 13.91 -4.83 18.75
C ALA A 53 12.69 -3.90 18.73
N ARG A 54 12.70 -2.84 17.90
CA ARG A 54 11.55 -1.93 17.73
C ARG A 54 10.30 -2.67 17.24
N THR A 55 10.48 -3.59 16.30
CA THR A 55 9.38 -4.36 15.73
C THR A 55 8.77 -5.32 16.74
N LEU A 56 9.61 -6.04 17.51
CA LEU A 56 9.16 -6.94 18.55
C LEU A 56 8.46 -6.19 19.71
N GLN A 57 8.92 -4.99 20.06
CA GLN A 57 8.22 -4.14 21.03
C GLN A 57 6.80 -3.77 20.54
N ALA A 58 6.64 -3.39 19.27
CA ALA A 58 5.33 -3.10 18.70
C ALA A 58 4.42 -4.34 18.71
N VAL A 59 4.97 -5.53 18.44
CA VAL A 59 4.25 -6.80 18.53
C VAL A 59 3.79 -7.08 19.95
N ASP A 60 4.66 -6.89 20.97
CA ASP A 60 4.31 -7.10 22.38
C ASP A 60 3.14 -6.20 22.81
N GLU A 61 3.14 -4.93 22.42
CA GLU A 61 2.06 -3.99 22.70
C GLU A 61 0.75 -4.39 21.99
N TYR A 62 0.82 -4.82 20.73
CA TYR A 62 -0.34 -5.28 19.97
C TYR A 62 -0.91 -6.60 20.50
N LEU A 63 -0.07 -7.51 20.97
CA LEU A 63 -0.53 -8.72 21.67
C LEU A 63 -1.21 -8.39 22.99
N ALA A 64 -0.74 -7.34 23.71
CA ALA A 64 -1.44 -6.84 24.90
C ALA A 64 -2.83 -6.27 24.55
N HIS A 65 -2.97 -5.53 23.44
CA HIS A 65 -4.27 -5.09 22.92
C HIS A 65 -5.17 -6.27 22.57
N CYS A 66 -4.65 -7.30 21.88
CA CYS A 66 -5.41 -8.50 21.58
C CYS A 66 -5.96 -9.18 22.86
N ARG A 67 -5.12 -9.28 23.92
CA ARG A 67 -5.58 -9.82 25.21
C ARG A 67 -6.68 -8.98 25.84
N ALA A 68 -6.53 -7.65 25.86
CA ALA A 68 -7.53 -6.73 26.41
C ALA A 68 -8.87 -6.81 25.66
N LEU A 69 -8.83 -7.03 24.36
CA LEU A 69 -10.01 -7.23 23.50
C LEU A 69 -10.53 -8.69 23.51
N GLN A 70 -9.93 -9.57 24.31
CA GLN A 70 -10.32 -10.99 24.40
C GLN A 70 -10.30 -11.69 23.04
N VAL A 71 -9.25 -11.46 22.25
CA VAL A 71 -9.04 -12.09 20.96
C VAL A 71 -8.83 -13.60 21.16
N GLU A 72 -9.56 -14.42 20.40
CA GLU A 72 -9.56 -15.89 20.49
C GLU A 72 -8.60 -16.56 19.50
N ARG A 73 -8.23 -15.83 18.42
CA ARG A 73 -7.28 -16.29 17.40
C ARG A 73 -6.43 -15.13 16.92
N VAL A 74 -5.12 -15.35 16.81
CA VAL A 74 -4.19 -14.39 16.22
C VAL A 74 -3.54 -14.98 14.97
N VAL A 75 -3.47 -14.19 13.89
CA VAL A 75 -2.66 -14.50 12.71
C VAL A 75 -1.58 -13.44 12.59
N ALA A 76 -0.33 -13.84 12.79
CA ALA A 76 0.83 -12.99 12.54
C ALA A 76 1.39 -13.33 11.15
N ALA A 77 1.37 -12.36 10.26
CA ALA A 77 1.90 -12.46 8.89
C ALA A 77 3.16 -11.62 8.77
N ALA A 78 4.26 -12.24 8.35
CA ALA A 78 5.51 -11.56 8.03
C ALA A 78 5.70 -11.60 6.50
N THR A 79 6.13 -10.48 5.94
CA THR A 79 6.16 -10.26 4.49
C THR A 79 7.59 -10.26 3.92
N ALA A 80 7.77 -9.67 2.75
CA ALA A 80 8.99 -9.69 1.95
C ALA A 80 10.28 -9.49 2.75
N VAL A 81 10.35 -8.53 3.66
CA VAL A 81 11.58 -8.19 4.40
C VAL A 81 12.07 -9.35 5.26
N VAL A 82 11.17 -10.11 5.89
CA VAL A 82 11.53 -11.30 6.70
C VAL A 82 11.83 -12.49 5.80
N ARG A 83 11.04 -12.67 4.75
CA ARG A 83 11.21 -13.76 3.78
C ARG A 83 12.55 -13.72 3.05
N GLU A 84 13.00 -12.51 2.68
CA GLU A 84 14.21 -12.30 1.89
C GLU A 84 15.47 -12.09 2.75
N ALA A 85 15.33 -12.00 4.06
CA ALA A 85 16.44 -11.76 4.95
C ALA A 85 17.48 -12.90 4.89
N SER A 86 18.77 -12.55 4.98
CA SER A 86 19.85 -13.53 5.15
C SER A 86 19.89 -14.11 6.58
N ASN A 87 19.23 -13.44 7.54
CA ASN A 87 19.15 -13.83 8.95
C ASN A 87 17.68 -13.88 9.45
N PRO A 88 16.74 -14.57 8.76
CA PRO A 88 15.32 -14.51 9.10
C PRO A 88 15.03 -15.02 10.52
N ASP A 89 15.79 -15.97 11.01
CA ASP A 89 15.64 -16.53 12.36
C ASP A 89 15.85 -15.51 13.46
N ALA A 90 16.63 -14.44 13.22
CA ALA A 90 16.80 -13.33 14.16
C ALA A 90 15.48 -12.61 14.46
N MET A 91 14.50 -12.67 13.54
CA MET A 91 13.14 -12.14 13.74
C MET A 91 12.14 -13.25 14.04
N VAL A 92 12.16 -14.35 13.29
CA VAL A 92 11.15 -15.42 13.37
C VAL A 92 11.15 -16.11 14.72
N GLN A 93 12.31 -16.44 15.30
CA GLN A 93 12.39 -17.16 16.57
C GLN A 93 11.89 -16.31 17.75
N PRO A 94 12.37 -15.05 17.95
CA PRO A 94 11.83 -14.19 18.99
C PRO A 94 10.35 -13.85 18.82
N LEU A 95 9.87 -13.73 17.58
CA LEU A 95 8.45 -13.51 17.29
C LEU A 95 7.63 -14.71 17.71
N ARG A 96 8.04 -15.92 17.29
CA ARG A 96 7.36 -17.17 17.65
C ARG A 96 7.27 -17.38 19.17
N ALA A 97 8.34 -17.03 19.91
CA ALA A 97 8.36 -17.14 21.36
C ALA A 97 7.39 -16.19 22.10
N ARG A 98 6.92 -15.12 21.44
CA ARG A 98 5.97 -14.14 21.98
C ARG A 98 4.52 -14.46 21.68
N LEU A 99 4.29 -15.21 20.61
CA LEU A 99 2.95 -15.54 20.16
C LEU A 99 2.27 -16.51 21.15
N PRO A 100 1.00 -16.27 21.52
CA PRO A 100 0.24 -17.21 22.33
C PRO A 100 -0.07 -18.50 21.57
N ASP A 101 -0.43 -19.57 22.28
CA ASP A 101 -0.73 -20.90 21.69
C ASP A 101 -1.88 -20.88 20.67
N TYR A 102 -2.78 -19.90 20.77
CA TYR A 102 -3.88 -19.70 19.82
C TYR A 102 -3.49 -18.84 18.59
N ALA A 103 -2.21 -18.54 18.43
CA ALA A 103 -1.68 -17.77 17.30
C ALA A 103 -1.02 -18.66 16.25
N VAL A 104 -1.11 -18.20 15.00
CA VAL A 104 -0.41 -18.80 13.86
C VAL A 104 0.54 -17.75 13.27
N LEU A 105 1.82 -18.13 13.09
CA LEU A 105 2.80 -17.33 12.35
C LEU A 105 2.88 -17.83 10.90
N ARG A 106 2.69 -16.92 9.96
CA ARG A 106 2.86 -17.15 8.51
C ARG A 106 3.96 -16.23 8.00
N VAL A 107 4.98 -16.78 7.35
CA VAL A 107 5.88 -16.01 6.48
C VAL A 107 5.30 -16.16 5.07
N LEU A 108 4.73 -15.09 4.56
CA LEU A 108 3.95 -15.14 3.33
C LEU A 108 4.85 -15.27 2.10
N SER A 109 4.42 -16.07 1.14
CA SER A 109 4.99 -16.07 -0.21
C SER A 109 4.56 -14.81 -0.97
N PRO A 110 5.28 -14.38 -2.03
CA PRO A 110 4.84 -13.27 -2.88
C PRO A 110 3.43 -13.50 -3.46
N GLN A 111 3.09 -14.75 -3.77
CA GLN A 111 1.77 -15.14 -4.24
C GLN A 111 0.69 -14.94 -3.18
N ASP A 112 0.98 -15.33 -1.92
CA ASP A 112 0.03 -15.12 -0.82
C ASP A 112 -0.17 -13.64 -0.54
N GLU A 113 0.90 -12.84 -0.54
CA GLU A 113 0.82 -11.38 -0.38
C GLU A 113 -0.08 -10.77 -1.46
N ALA A 114 0.19 -11.05 -2.73
CA ALA A 114 -0.61 -10.53 -3.85
C ALA A 114 -2.07 -10.98 -3.78
N ARG A 115 -2.33 -12.27 -3.47
CA ARG A 115 -3.68 -12.82 -3.34
C ARG A 115 -4.44 -12.20 -2.19
N LEU A 116 -3.83 -12.08 -1.02
CA LEU A 116 -4.48 -11.51 0.16
C LEU A 116 -4.72 -10.00 0.00
N SER A 117 -3.77 -9.28 -0.59
CA SER A 117 -3.95 -7.88 -0.97
C SER A 117 -5.09 -7.72 -1.98
N TYR A 118 -5.23 -8.61 -2.95
CA TYR A 118 -6.35 -8.62 -3.88
C TYR A 118 -7.69 -8.86 -3.17
N LEU A 119 -7.77 -9.88 -2.31
CA LEU A 119 -8.99 -10.21 -1.57
C LEU A 119 -9.43 -9.08 -0.63
N SER A 120 -8.50 -8.30 -0.10
CA SER A 120 -8.84 -7.15 0.75
C SER A 120 -9.67 -6.08 0.04
N VAL A 121 -9.61 -6.05 -1.28
CA VAL A 121 -10.36 -5.13 -2.14
C VAL A 121 -11.56 -5.85 -2.77
N ALA A 122 -11.34 -7.03 -3.33
CA ALA A 122 -12.38 -7.76 -4.07
C ALA A 122 -13.57 -8.20 -3.19
N LEU A 123 -13.33 -8.42 -1.89
CA LEU A 123 -14.37 -8.80 -0.90
C LEU A 123 -14.82 -7.61 -0.03
N ASP A 124 -14.39 -6.41 -0.35
CA ASP A 124 -14.77 -5.20 0.36
C ASP A 124 -16.09 -4.65 -0.18
N GLU A 125 -17.17 -4.90 0.56
CA GLU A 125 -18.51 -4.45 0.21
C GLU A 125 -18.67 -2.91 0.29
N THR A 126 -17.71 -2.20 0.89
CA THR A 126 -17.73 -0.74 1.04
C THR A 126 -17.03 -0.02 -0.12
N LEU A 127 -16.16 -0.71 -0.84
CA LEU A 127 -15.55 -0.25 -2.08
C LEU A 127 -16.48 -0.49 -3.27
N THR A 128 -17.66 0.07 -3.23
CA THR A 128 -18.55 -0.02 -4.39
C THR A 128 -17.89 0.61 -5.61
N ALA A 129 -18.18 0.06 -6.79
CA ALA A 129 -17.98 0.74 -8.07
C ALA A 129 -18.91 1.96 -8.13
N GLY A 130 -18.72 2.91 -7.18
CA GLY A 130 -19.50 4.13 -7.07
C GLY A 130 -19.15 5.08 -8.19
N GLU A 131 -20.14 5.85 -8.63
CA GLU A 131 -20.00 6.94 -9.57
C GLU A 131 -18.75 7.76 -9.25
N TYR A 132 -17.94 8.04 -10.25
CA TYR A 132 -16.74 8.88 -10.21
C TYR A 132 -17.05 10.25 -9.59
N PRO A 133 -16.72 10.56 -8.33
CA PRO A 133 -17.13 11.81 -7.73
C PRO A 133 -16.10 12.92 -7.82
N ILE A 134 -15.08 12.82 -8.64
CA ILE A 134 -14.18 13.96 -8.88
C ILE A 134 -14.11 14.22 -10.38
N SER A 135 -15.20 14.78 -10.94
CA SER A 135 -15.12 15.54 -12.18
C SER A 135 -14.18 16.74 -11.98
N SER A 136 -13.36 17.02 -12.94
CA SER A 136 -12.51 18.16 -13.30
C SER A 136 -12.60 19.50 -12.56
N THR A 137 -13.28 19.62 -11.43
CA THR A 137 -13.20 20.76 -10.54
C THR A 137 -12.32 20.40 -9.35
N THR A 138 -11.01 20.57 -9.54
CA THR A 138 -10.04 20.60 -8.43
C THR A 138 -10.65 21.37 -7.26
N PRO A 139 -10.86 20.77 -6.07
CA PRO A 139 -11.34 21.50 -4.91
C PRO A 139 -10.46 22.74 -4.71
N PRO A 140 -10.99 23.86 -4.23
CA PRO A 140 -10.19 25.06 -3.97
C PRO A 140 -8.96 24.81 -3.09
N SER A 141 -9.00 23.78 -2.24
CA SER A 141 -7.89 23.30 -1.41
C SER A 141 -6.73 22.65 -2.19
N LEU A 142 -6.98 22.16 -3.42
CA LEU A 142 -5.95 21.62 -4.32
C LEU A 142 -5.39 22.71 -5.27
N ARG A 143 -5.91 23.94 -5.25
CA ARG A 143 -5.27 25.07 -5.90
C ARG A 143 -4.06 25.47 -5.07
N PHE A 144 -2.93 24.86 -5.38
CA PHE A 144 -1.66 25.20 -4.76
C PHE A 144 -1.29 26.63 -5.07
N PRO A 145 -0.79 27.42 -4.09
CA PRO A 145 -0.20 28.71 -4.41
C PRO A 145 0.91 28.52 -5.42
N PRO A 146 1.11 29.46 -6.36
CA PRO A 146 2.17 29.35 -7.34
C PRO A 146 3.49 29.19 -6.61
N LEU A 147 4.26 28.15 -6.99
CA LEU A 147 5.58 27.90 -6.45
C LEU A 147 6.47 29.10 -6.81
N ARG A 148 7.31 29.52 -5.88
CA ARG A 148 8.30 30.57 -6.15
C ARG A 148 9.12 30.18 -7.36
N GLU A 149 9.18 31.08 -8.35
CA GLU A 149 10.02 30.90 -9.54
C GLU A 149 11.47 30.64 -9.12
N GLY A 150 12.05 29.54 -9.52
CA GLY A 150 13.45 29.25 -9.32
C GLY A 150 13.91 27.79 -9.46
N ASN A 151 13.05 26.81 -9.22
CA ASN A 151 13.43 25.40 -9.39
C ASN A 151 12.51 24.69 -10.38
N GLN A 152 12.97 24.61 -11.63
CA GLN A 152 12.30 23.72 -12.60
C GLN A 152 12.66 22.27 -12.27
N ALA A 153 11.70 21.50 -11.77
CA ALA A 153 11.81 20.05 -11.75
C ALA A 153 11.85 19.53 -13.20
N PRO A 154 12.52 18.39 -13.45
CA PRO A 154 12.47 17.77 -14.76
C PRO A 154 11.03 17.41 -15.04
N ALA A 155 10.58 17.69 -16.26
CA ALA A 155 9.33 17.16 -16.74
C ALA A 155 9.45 15.63 -16.77
N VAL A 156 8.74 14.95 -15.88
CA VAL A 156 8.42 13.52 -16.06
C VAL A 156 7.55 13.49 -17.32
N PRO A 157 7.93 12.75 -18.38
CA PRO A 157 7.13 12.74 -19.57
C PRO A 157 5.71 12.26 -19.23
N PRO A 158 4.66 13.04 -19.53
CA PRO A 158 3.29 12.62 -19.28
C PRO A 158 3.02 11.35 -20.10
N ALA A 159 2.23 10.44 -19.55
CA ALA A 159 1.71 9.31 -20.29
C ALA A 159 1.00 9.85 -21.55
N SER A 160 1.32 9.29 -22.71
CA SER A 160 0.73 9.76 -23.98
C SER A 160 -0.78 9.46 -23.94
N ARG A 161 -1.60 10.51 -24.12
CA ARG A 161 -3.07 10.38 -24.18
C ARG A 161 -3.48 9.49 -25.35
N GLY A 162 -3.94 8.28 -25.04
CA GLY A 162 -4.66 7.43 -25.98
C GLY A 162 -6.15 7.80 -25.96
N ASN A 163 -6.77 8.01 -27.11
CA ASN A 163 -8.21 8.20 -27.23
C ASN A 163 -8.92 6.91 -26.79
N LEU A 164 -9.56 6.95 -25.62
CA LEU A 164 -10.45 5.88 -25.18
C LEU A 164 -11.79 6.03 -25.88
N THR A 165 -12.14 5.09 -26.76
CA THR A 165 -13.51 4.90 -27.22
C THR A 165 -14.27 4.17 -26.13
N GLU A 166 -15.23 4.84 -25.50
CA GLU A 166 -16.16 4.25 -24.54
C GLU A 166 -16.96 3.11 -25.19
N GLY A 167 -16.63 1.87 -24.83
CA GLY A 167 -17.48 0.72 -25.11
C GLY A 167 -18.57 0.64 -24.03
N VAL A 168 -19.82 0.62 -24.43
CA VAL A 168 -20.97 0.34 -23.54
C VAL A 168 -20.82 -1.09 -23.01
N LYS A 169 -20.61 -1.24 -21.68
CA LYS A 169 -20.56 -2.54 -21.01
C LYS A 169 -21.97 -3.12 -20.88
N THR A 170 -22.13 -4.38 -21.22
CA THR A 170 -23.38 -5.13 -21.03
C THR A 170 -23.40 -5.76 -19.63
N ASP A 171 -24.57 -5.80 -18.97
CA ASP A 171 -24.80 -6.48 -17.70
C ASP A 171 -24.37 -7.96 -17.80
N GLY A 172 -23.25 -8.30 -17.15
CA GLY A 172 -22.72 -9.67 -17.11
C GLY A 172 -21.20 -9.80 -17.14
N ASP A 173 -20.47 -8.75 -17.58
CA ASP A 173 -19.02 -8.77 -17.56
C ASP A 173 -18.50 -8.33 -16.20
N PHE A 174 -17.93 -9.28 -15.43
CA PHE A 174 -17.23 -8.95 -14.20
C PHE A 174 -16.09 -7.98 -14.50
N GLU A 175 -16.03 -6.88 -13.74
CA GLU A 175 -14.99 -5.87 -13.83
C GLU A 175 -13.60 -6.49 -13.61
N GLN A 176 -12.67 -6.22 -14.53
CA GLN A 176 -11.27 -6.61 -14.38
C GLN A 176 -10.60 -5.69 -13.36
N LEU A 177 -10.38 -6.18 -12.16
CA LEU A 177 -9.79 -5.43 -11.06
C LEU A 177 -8.27 -5.66 -10.99
N ALA A 178 -7.49 -4.57 -10.91
CA ALA A 178 -6.09 -4.62 -10.47
C ALA A 178 -5.95 -4.02 -9.08
N VAL A 179 -5.25 -4.72 -8.19
CA VAL A 179 -4.87 -4.23 -6.87
C VAL A 179 -3.37 -4.01 -6.84
N LEU A 180 -2.97 -2.81 -6.44
CA LEU A 180 -1.59 -2.35 -6.35
C LEU A 180 -1.24 -2.10 -4.89
N ASP A 181 -0.37 -2.93 -4.32
CA ASP A 181 0.16 -2.77 -2.96
C ASP A 181 1.58 -2.19 -3.02
N ILE A 182 1.73 -0.94 -2.58
CA ILE A 182 3.01 -0.23 -2.60
C ILE A 182 3.64 -0.28 -1.21
N GLY A 183 4.51 -1.27 -1.03
CA GLY A 183 5.27 -1.46 0.21
C GLY A 183 6.60 -0.70 0.25
N GLY A 184 7.30 -0.84 1.37
CA GLY A 184 8.66 -0.29 1.53
C GLY A 184 9.72 -1.11 0.80
N GLY A 185 9.55 -2.44 0.71
CA GLY A 185 10.51 -3.39 0.11
C GLY A 185 10.13 -3.87 -1.28
N SER A 186 8.85 -4.01 -1.55
CA SER A 186 8.30 -4.54 -2.81
C SER A 186 7.02 -3.83 -3.21
N VAL A 187 6.59 -4.09 -4.43
CA VAL A 187 5.28 -3.72 -4.96
C VAL A 187 4.63 -4.99 -5.48
N GLU A 188 3.43 -5.29 -4.99
CA GLU A 188 2.62 -6.40 -5.47
C GLU A 188 1.51 -5.86 -6.36
N VAL A 189 1.32 -6.53 -7.50
CA VAL A 189 0.20 -6.27 -8.42
C VAL A 189 -0.55 -7.57 -8.63
N ALA A 190 -1.83 -7.57 -8.33
CA ALA A 190 -2.72 -8.69 -8.58
C ALA A 190 -3.87 -8.25 -9.47
N LEU A 191 -4.16 -9.05 -10.48
CA LEU A 191 -5.23 -8.84 -11.47
C LEU A 191 -6.22 -9.98 -11.38
N GLY A 192 -7.51 -9.69 -11.44
CA GLY A 192 -8.53 -10.73 -11.35
C GLY A 192 -9.95 -10.21 -11.53
N GLN A 193 -10.91 -11.11 -11.34
CA GLN A 193 -12.34 -10.83 -11.44
C GLN A 193 -13.08 -11.46 -10.25
N GLY A 194 -13.99 -10.73 -9.62
CA GLY A 194 -14.61 -11.16 -8.38
C GLY A 194 -13.56 -11.52 -7.34
N ALA A 195 -13.67 -12.66 -6.67
CA ALA A 195 -12.69 -13.13 -5.69
C ALA A 195 -11.53 -13.96 -6.30
N GLN A 196 -11.44 -14.08 -7.63
CA GLN A 196 -10.44 -14.91 -8.30
C GLN A 196 -9.29 -14.09 -8.86
N VAL A 197 -8.08 -14.33 -8.35
CA VAL A 197 -6.84 -13.80 -8.93
C VAL A 197 -6.48 -14.59 -10.18
N GLN A 198 -6.33 -13.91 -11.32
CA GLN A 198 -5.97 -14.48 -12.61
C GLN A 198 -4.48 -14.34 -12.91
N ALA A 199 -3.89 -13.23 -12.48
CA ALA A 199 -2.46 -12.97 -12.61
C ALA A 199 -1.95 -12.17 -11.41
N TRP A 200 -0.68 -12.35 -11.07
CA TRP A 200 -0.02 -11.57 -10.04
C TRP A 200 1.47 -11.43 -10.35
N GLN A 201 2.05 -10.35 -9.88
CA GLN A 201 3.49 -10.11 -9.92
C GLN A 201 3.94 -9.38 -8.66
N SER A 202 5.16 -9.67 -8.21
CA SER A 202 5.83 -8.96 -7.13
C SER A 202 7.13 -8.39 -7.66
N PHE A 203 7.32 -7.10 -7.46
CA PHE A 203 8.47 -6.34 -7.94
C PHE A 203 9.30 -5.88 -6.74
N PRO A 204 10.62 -6.14 -6.71
CA PRO A 204 11.48 -5.72 -5.61
C PRO A 204 11.86 -4.22 -5.72
N VAL A 205 10.86 -3.37 -5.95
CA VAL A 205 10.99 -1.92 -6.17
C VAL A 205 10.12 -1.12 -5.21
N GLY A 206 10.02 -1.55 -3.95
CA GLY A 206 9.31 -0.79 -2.93
C GLY A 206 9.97 0.56 -2.63
N ALA A 207 9.22 1.48 -2.00
CA ALA A 207 9.62 2.88 -1.83
C ALA A 207 10.96 3.05 -1.11
N GLY A 208 11.27 2.22 -0.12
CA GLY A 208 12.56 2.26 0.59
C GLY A 208 13.72 1.87 -0.32
N ARG A 209 13.57 0.78 -1.08
CA ARG A 209 14.62 0.30 -2.01
C ARG A 209 14.88 1.26 -3.14
N VAL A 210 13.83 1.81 -3.74
CA VAL A 210 13.96 2.78 -4.85
C VAL A 210 14.64 4.06 -4.35
N ARG A 211 14.29 4.54 -3.14
CA ARG A 211 14.97 5.68 -2.55
C ARG A 211 16.46 5.40 -2.35
N GLU A 212 16.79 4.31 -1.70
CA GLU A 212 18.19 3.96 -1.39
C GLU A 212 19.03 3.80 -2.66
N ALA A 213 18.48 3.14 -3.67
CA ALA A 213 19.22 2.81 -4.89
C ALA A 213 19.32 3.98 -5.89
N TYR A 214 18.28 4.82 -6.00
CA TYR A 214 18.16 5.77 -7.11
C TYR A 214 17.92 7.22 -6.70
N MET A 215 17.41 7.48 -5.48
CA MET A 215 17.00 8.82 -5.03
C MET A 215 17.54 9.17 -3.63
N PRO A 216 18.86 9.05 -3.38
CA PRO A 216 19.44 9.28 -2.04
C PRO A 216 19.45 10.75 -1.62
N SER A 217 19.39 11.71 -2.55
CA SER A 217 19.41 13.13 -2.23
C SER A 217 18.07 13.65 -1.68
N ASP A 218 18.11 14.75 -0.94
CA ASP A 218 16.93 15.42 -0.37
C ASP A 218 16.98 16.94 -0.53
N PRO A 219 16.12 17.55 -1.37
CA PRO A 219 15.23 16.89 -2.32
C PRO A 219 15.99 16.11 -3.39
N PRO A 220 15.31 15.13 -4.04
CA PRO A 220 15.96 14.38 -5.10
C PRO A 220 16.31 15.28 -6.28
N SER A 221 17.49 15.04 -6.88
CA SER A 221 17.88 15.75 -8.09
C SER A 221 17.06 15.30 -9.30
N PRO A 222 16.95 16.16 -10.34
CA PRO A 222 16.32 15.79 -11.60
C PRO A 222 16.86 14.51 -12.22
N ARG A 223 18.16 14.30 -12.12
CA ARG A 223 18.85 13.12 -12.66
C ARG A 223 18.45 11.85 -11.89
N GLU A 224 18.36 11.94 -10.58
CA GLU A 224 17.94 10.83 -9.73
C GLU A 224 16.50 10.43 -10.03
N ALA A 225 15.57 11.41 -10.11
CA ALA A 225 14.18 11.16 -10.45
C ALA A 225 14.05 10.48 -11.83
N LEU A 226 14.78 10.94 -12.84
CA LEU A 226 14.78 10.31 -14.17
C LEU A 226 15.35 8.88 -14.15
N THR A 227 16.41 8.67 -13.35
CA THR A 227 17.01 7.33 -13.22
C THR A 227 16.05 6.37 -12.55
N ALA A 228 15.39 6.80 -11.47
CA ALA A 228 14.34 6.02 -10.80
C ALA A 228 13.16 5.70 -11.73
N THR A 229 12.71 6.71 -12.51
CA THR A 229 11.65 6.52 -13.52
C THR A 229 12.00 5.40 -14.50
N ARG A 230 13.20 5.43 -15.08
CA ARG A 230 13.64 4.40 -16.04
C ARG A 230 13.74 3.01 -15.41
N ALA A 231 14.27 2.92 -14.19
CA ALA A 231 14.36 1.67 -13.47
C ALA A 231 12.97 1.08 -13.17
N LEU A 232 12.00 1.93 -12.82
CA LEU A 232 10.61 1.52 -12.60
C LEU A 232 9.91 1.13 -13.90
N ASP A 233 10.13 1.86 -15.00
CA ASP A 233 9.58 1.52 -16.32
C ASP A 233 10.09 0.16 -16.81
N GLU A 234 11.35 -0.16 -16.55
CA GLU A 234 11.95 -1.47 -16.83
C GLU A 234 11.36 -2.54 -15.93
N ALA A 235 11.30 -2.29 -14.62
CA ALA A 235 10.74 -3.24 -13.67
C ALA A 235 9.27 -3.57 -13.97
N PHE A 236 8.45 -2.58 -14.30
CA PHE A 236 7.02 -2.74 -14.58
C PHE A 236 6.70 -3.12 -16.04
N ALA A 237 7.70 -3.29 -16.90
CA ALA A 237 7.48 -3.70 -18.30
C ALA A 237 6.56 -4.94 -18.43
N PRO A 238 6.67 -5.98 -17.56
CA PRO A 238 5.78 -7.14 -17.65
C PRO A 238 4.30 -6.83 -17.40
N LEU A 239 3.95 -5.73 -16.71
CA LEU A 239 2.55 -5.34 -16.51
C LEU A 239 1.86 -4.94 -17.84
N ARG A 240 2.62 -4.52 -18.86
CA ARG A 240 2.09 -4.14 -20.16
C ARG A 240 1.53 -5.32 -20.95
N GLU A 241 1.97 -6.54 -20.60
CA GLU A 241 1.51 -7.80 -21.21
C GLU A 241 0.20 -8.30 -20.59
N LEU A 242 -0.19 -7.76 -19.44
CA LEU A 242 -1.42 -8.13 -18.76
C LEU A 242 -2.64 -7.49 -19.48
N PRO A 243 -3.83 -8.11 -19.37
CA PRO A 243 -5.06 -7.45 -19.77
C PRO A 243 -5.19 -6.09 -19.07
N GLN A 244 -5.68 -5.09 -19.83
CA GLN A 244 -5.91 -3.78 -19.22
C GLN A 244 -7.03 -3.90 -18.18
N PRO A 245 -6.79 -3.53 -16.92
CA PRO A 245 -7.83 -3.57 -15.91
C PRO A 245 -8.90 -2.50 -16.16
N ASP A 246 -10.13 -2.78 -15.81
CA ASP A 246 -11.21 -1.79 -15.80
C ASP A 246 -11.04 -0.79 -14.65
N ARG A 247 -10.56 -1.28 -13.51
CA ARG A 247 -10.33 -0.52 -12.29
C ARG A 247 -8.97 -0.87 -11.66
N VAL A 248 -8.28 0.15 -11.15
CA VAL A 248 -7.09 -0.01 -10.31
C VAL A 248 -7.40 0.50 -8.92
N VAL A 249 -7.08 -0.29 -7.91
CA VAL A 249 -7.16 0.11 -6.51
C VAL A 249 -5.77 0.03 -5.88
N ALA A 250 -5.29 1.16 -5.36
CA ALA A 250 -4.05 1.20 -4.60
C ALA A 250 -4.33 1.05 -3.11
N ILE A 251 -3.59 0.16 -2.47
CA ILE A 251 -3.63 -0.10 -1.04
C ILE A 251 -2.29 0.24 -0.39
N GLY A 252 -2.25 0.16 0.93
CA GLY A 252 -1.04 0.45 1.69
C GLY A 252 -0.85 1.92 2.02
N GLY A 253 0.19 2.18 2.81
CA GLY A 253 0.40 3.50 3.40
C GLY A 253 0.72 4.61 2.41
N THR A 254 1.26 4.29 1.24
CA THR A 254 1.53 5.27 0.18
C THR A 254 0.23 5.88 -0.34
N GLY A 255 -0.71 5.05 -0.80
CA GLY A 255 -2.01 5.51 -1.31
C GLY A 255 -2.78 6.32 -0.26
N VAL A 256 -2.84 5.82 0.97
CA VAL A 256 -3.49 6.50 2.10
C VAL A 256 -2.91 7.90 2.36
N ASN A 257 -1.58 8.03 2.43
CA ASN A 257 -0.95 9.34 2.67
C ASN A 257 -1.12 10.30 1.49
N LEU A 258 -1.09 9.80 0.26
CA LEU A 258 -1.38 10.62 -0.92
C LEU A 258 -2.84 11.11 -0.90
N ALA A 259 -3.79 10.27 -0.48
CA ALA A 259 -5.19 10.67 -0.33
C ALA A 259 -5.38 11.71 0.79
N MET A 260 -4.75 11.51 1.95
CA MET A 260 -4.77 12.50 3.03
C MET A 260 -4.22 13.86 2.56
N LEU A 261 -3.10 13.84 1.83
CA LEU A 261 -2.49 15.05 1.28
C LEU A 261 -3.41 15.73 0.26
N ALA A 262 -4.01 14.96 -0.65
CA ALA A 262 -4.94 15.47 -1.66
C ALA A 262 -6.20 16.10 -1.04
N LEU A 263 -6.72 15.47 0.02
CA LEU A 263 -7.90 15.95 0.75
C LEU A 263 -7.56 17.06 1.77
N GLY A 264 -6.28 17.36 2.02
CA GLY A 264 -5.85 18.33 3.01
C GLY A 264 -6.20 17.94 4.46
N LEU A 265 -6.31 16.64 4.75
CA LEU A 265 -6.63 16.13 6.07
C LEU A 265 -5.45 16.29 7.02
N THR A 266 -5.69 16.74 8.24
CA THR A 266 -4.66 16.88 9.29
C THR A 266 -4.55 15.66 10.19
N ALA A 267 -5.54 14.77 10.14
CA ALA A 267 -5.58 13.50 10.87
C ALA A 267 -6.18 12.42 9.97
N PHE A 268 -5.76 11.19 10.17
CA PHE A 268 -6.30 10.06 9.44
C PHE A 268 -7.77 9.82 9.81
N ASP A 269 -8.62 9.84 8.80
CA ASP A 269 -10.03 9.49 8.90
C ASP A 269 -10.36 8.47 7.79
N PRO A 270 -10.52 7.19 8.13
CA PRO A 270 -10.78 6.15 7.14
C PRO A 270 -12.07 6.39 6.36
N ALA A 271 -13.08 7.04 6.94
CA ALA A 271 -14.34 7.34 6.25
C ALA A 271 -14.18 8.37 5.13
N GLN A 272 -13.16 9.21 5.20
CA GLN A 272 -12.87 10.20 4.16
C GLN A 272 -11.84 9.67 3.14
N VAL A 273 -10.93 8.79 3.55
CA VAL A 273 -9.83 8.32 2.70
C VAL A 273 -10.20 7.07 1.91
N HIS A 274 -10.98 6.17 2.52
CA HIS A 274 -11.37 4.91 1.88
C HIS A 274 -12.33 5.16 0.72
N GLY A 275 -12.00 4.60 -0.45
CA GLY A 275 -12.81 4.77 -1.65
C GLY A 275 -12.54 6.05 -2.45
N VAL A 276 -11.60 6.91 -2.02
CA VAL A 276 -11.23 8.12 -2.76
C VAL A 276 -10.67 7.76 -4.13
N TRP A 277 -11.15 8.47 -5.16
CA TRP A 277 -10.62 8.36 -6.52
C TRP A 277 -9.64 9.49 -6.82
N PHE A 278 -8.53 9.13 -7.42
CA PHE A 278 -7.62 10.06 -8.08
C PHE A 278 -7.91 10.01 -9.58
N GLY A 279 -8.30 11.14 -10.16
CA GLY A 279 -8.39 11.32 -11.61
C GLY A 279 -7.00 11.47 -12.24
N ASP A 280 -6.97 11.55 -13.55
CA ASP A 280 -5.78 11.54 -14.41
C ASP A 280 -4.67 12.52 -14.01
N GLU A 281 -5.03 13.73 -13.57
CA GLU A 281 -4.05 14.76 -13.21
C GLU A 281 -3.52 14.64 -11.77
N THR A 282 -4.25 13.95 -10.88
CA THR A 282 -3.96 13.98 -9.43
C THR A 282 -2.65 13.27 -9.06
N PRO A 283 -2.36 12.04 -9.53
CA PRO A 283 -1.09 11.36 -9.20
C PRO A 283 0.13 12.13 -9.69
N ALA A 284 0.08 12.64 -10.92
CA ALA A 284 1.18 13.40 -11.52
C ALA A 284 1.43 14.73 -10.81
N ALA A 285 0.38 15.48 -10.45
CA ALA A 285 0.49 16.75 -9.73
C ALA A 285 1.06 16.56 -8.32
N LEU A 286 0.62 15.52 -7.61
CA LEU A 286 1.17 15.18 -6.30
C LEU A 286 2.65 14.80 -6.39
N LEU A 287 3.01 13.97 -7.37
CA LEU A 287 4.41 13.58 -7.63
C LEU A 287 5.29 14.82 -7.89
N GLU A 288 4.89 15.68 -8.83
CA GLU A 288 5.62 16.88 -9.17
C GLU A 288 5.88 17.77 -7.95
N ARG A 289 4.84 17.97 -7.12
CA ARG A 289 4.95 18.73 -5.88
C ARG A 289 5.94 18.08 -4.91
N LEU A 290 5.80 16.78 -4.66
CA LEU A 290 6.59 16.06 -3.67
C LEU A 290 8.08 15.96 -4.05
N LEU A 291 8.40 15.87 -5.34
CA LEU A 291 9.78 15.83 -5.84
C LEU A 291 10.54 17.14 -5.61
N ARG A 292 9.84 18.27 -5.52
CA ARG A 292 10.47 19.61 -5.31
C ARG A 292 10.76 19.92 -3.85
N LEU A 293 10.16 19.18 -2.92
CA LEU A 293 10.22 19.44 -1.49
C LEU A 293 11.30 18.58 -0.83
N SER A 294 11.99 19.16 0.14
CA SER A 294 12.84 18.43 1.07
C SER A 294 11.99 17.57 2.03
N ASP A 295 12.63 16.65 2.72
CA ASP A 295 11.98 15.82 3.75
C ASP A 295 11.33 16.69 4.84
N THR A 296 12.02 17.74 5.28
CA THR A 296 11.48 18.69 6.27
C THR A 296 10.22 19.39 5.76
N GLU A 297 10.21 19.83 4.50
CA GLU A 297 9.04 20.48 3.91
C GLU A 297 7.90 19.49 3.70
N ARG A 298 8.19 18.24 3.27
CA ARG A 298 7.17 17.19 3.16
C ARG A 298 6.53 16.87 4.50
N ARG A 299 7.32 16.80 5.60
CA ARG A 299 6.80 16.61 6.97
C ARG A 299 5.86 17.72 7.43
N ALA A 300 6.04 18.91 6.91
CA ALA A 300 5.20 20.08 7.25
C ALA A 300 3.87 20.13 6.44
N LEU A 301 3.71 19.26 5.45
CA LEU A 301 2.48 19.24 4.65
C LEU A 301 1.30 18.69 5.49
N PRO A 302 0.11 19.33 5.43
CA PRO A 302 -1.10 18.74 5.99
C PRO A 302 -1.35 17.35 5.41
N GLY A 303 -1.72 16.38 6.23
CA GLY A 303 -2.04 15.03 5.79
C GLY A 303 -0.86 14.11 5.57
N VAL A 304 0.37 14.59 5.70
CA VAL A 304 1.55 13.72 5.62
C VAL A 304 1.94 13.24 7.00
N GLU A 305 1.91 11.92 7.20
CA GLU A 305 2.49 11.32 8.39
C GLU A 305 4.01 11.57 8.43
N PRO A 306 4.57 12.20 9.49
CA PRO A 306 5.97 12.61 9.52
C PRO A 306 6.96 11.47 9.22
N ASP A 307 6.66 10.26 9.67
CA ASP A 307 7.50 9.09 9.45
C ASP A 307 7.44 8.52 8.04
N ARG A 308 6.42 8.89 7.25
CA ARG A 308 6.28 8.49 5.84
C ARG A 308 6.81 9.54 4.87
N ALA A 309 6.95 10.79 5.31
CA ALA A 309 7.44 11.90 4.49
C ALA A 309 8.71 11.58 3.69
N PRO A 310 9.73 10.87 4.27
CA PRO A 310 10.95 10.53 3.55
C PRO A 310 10.74 9.63 2.32
N LEU A 311 9.65 8.87 2.27
CA LEU A 311 9.38 7.90 1.20
C LEU A 311 8.21 8.29 0.30
N LEU A 312 7.44 9.34 0.67
CA LEU A 312 6.16 9.63 0.01
C LEU A 312 6.33 10.04 -1.47
N HIS A 313 7.36 10.81 -1.79
CA HIS A 313 7.67 11.19 -3.18
C HIS A 313 8.07 9.99 -4.04
N VAL A 314 8.78 9.03 -3.46
CA VAL A 314 9.14 7.78 -4.14
C VAL A 314 7.91 6.90 -4.34
N GLY A 315 7.06 6.79 -3.32
CA GLY A 315 5.80 6.06 -3.43
C GLY A 315 4.87 6.65 -4.49
N ALA A 316 4.81 7.98 -4.60
CA ALA A 316 4.06 8.67 -5.65
C ALA A 316 4.61 8.36 -7.06
N LEU A 317 5.95 8.31 -7.22
CA LEU A 317 6.59 7.93 -8.48
C LEU A 317 6.27 6.46 -8.83
N ILE A 318 6.33 5.57 -7.86
CA ILE A 318 5.98 4.15 -8.06
C ILE A 318 4.52 4.03 -8.52
N LEU A 319 3.58 4.71 -7.84
CA LEU A 319 2.17 4.70 -8.22
C LEU A 319 1.97 5.16 -9.66
N GLU A 320 2.55 6.30 -10.01
CA GLU A 320 2.42 6.89 -11.35
C GLU A 320 3.00 5.94 -12.43
N ARG A 321 4.17 5.33 -12.20
CA ARG A 321 4.77 4.39 -13.17
C ARG A 321 4.02 3.06 -13.27
N ALA A 322 3.47 2.56 -12.18
CA ALA A 322 2.62 1.36 -12.21
C ALA A 322 1.32 1.61 -12.98
N LEU A 323 0.66 2.75 -12.77
CA LEU A 323 -0.52 3.15 -13.53
C LEU A 323 -0.20 3.26 -15.04
N PHE A 324 0.92 3.91 -15.39
CA PHE A 324 1.39 3.98 -16.77
C PHE A 324 1.57 2.59 -17.41
N ALA A 325 2.20 1.65 -16.68
CA ALA A 325 2.39 0.29 -17.16
C ALA A 325 1.07 -0.48 -17.33
N LEU A 326 0.09 -0.24 -16.44
CA LEU A 326 -1.27 -0.79 -16.52
C LEU A 326 -2.16 -0.08 -17.54
N ARG A 327 -1.66 0.96 -18.20
CA ARG A 327 -2.41 1.79 -19.16
C ARG A 327 -3.64 2.44 -18.54
N ARG A 328 -3.51 2.88 -17.27
CA ARG A 328 -4.55 3.58 -16.52
C ARG A 328 -4.02 4.91 -16.02
N GLU A 329 -4.90 5.89 -15.89
CA GLU A 329 -4.60 7.23 -15.39
C GLU A 329 -5.32 7.49 -14.07
N GLU A 330 -6.31 6.69 -13.76
CA GLU A 330 -7.14 6.78 -12.57
C GLU A 330 -6.85 5.64 -11.59
N VAL A 331 -6.98 5.94 -10.31
CA VAL A 331 -6.81 4.95 -9.23
C VAL A 331 -7.72 5.26 -8.06
N GLN A 332 -8.34 4.23 -7.51
CA GLN A 332 -9.09 4.31 -6.26
C GLN A 332 -8.17 3.96 -5.09
N ILE A 333 -8.34 4.61 -3.96
CA ILE A 333 -7.54 4.35 -2.76
C ILE A 333 -8.35 3.55 -1.76
N SER A 334 -7.77 2.45 -1.28
CA SER A 334 -8.35 1.68 -0.18
C SER A 334 -7.46 1.72 1.06
N THR A 335 -8.09 1.89 2.22
CA THR A 335 -7.42 1.76 3.53
C THR A 335 -7.31 0.29 3.97
N HIS A 336 -8.00 -0.62 3.28
CA HIS A 336 -7.96 -2.05 3.53
C HIS A 336 -6.80 -2.68 2.77
N GLY A 337 -5.81 -3.18 3.50
CA GLY A 337 -4.64 -3.87 2.92
C GLY A 337 -4.62 -5.35 3.30
N LEU A 338 -3.45 -5.97 3.17
CA LEU A 338 -3.17 -7.39 3.40
C LEU A 338 -3.89 -7.97 4.65
N ARG A 339 -3.90 -7.24 5.77
CA ARG A 339 -4.54 -7.68 7.02
C ARG A 339 -6.04 -7.91 6.89
N TYR A 340 -6.73 -7.14 6.05
CA TYR A 340 -8.15 -7.34 5.74
C TYR A 340 -8.35 -8.58 4.89
N GLY A 341 -7.47 -8.82 3.90
CA GLY A 341 -7.50 -10.03 3.10
C GLY A 341 -7.34 -11.30 3.94
N ILE A 342 -6.44 -11.27 4.94
CA ILE A 342 -6.30 -12.37 5.91
C ILE A 342 -7.60 -12.56 6.71
N LEU A 343 -8.22 -11.46 7.15
CA LEU A 343 -9.47 -11.53 7.91
C LEU A 343 -10.63 -12.09 7.06
N TYR A 344 -10.70 -11.68 5.78
CA TYR A 344 -11.72 -12.16 4.84
C TYR A 344 -11.50 -13.63 4.45
N GLU A 345 -10.25 -14.08 4.27
CA GLU A 345 -9.92 -15.50 4.05
C GLU A 345 -10.46 -16.41 5.17
N LEU A 346 -10.45 -15.92 6.41
CA LEU A 346 -11.00 -16.66 7.56
C LEU A 346 -12.53 -16.71 7.56
N ARG A 347 -13.21 -15.84 6.79
CA ARG A 347 -14.65 -15.91 6.55
C ARG A 347 -15.01 -17.11 5.66
N GLU A 348 -14.26 -17.28 4.57
CA GLU A 348 -14.52 -18.33 3.59
C GLU A 348 -14.24 -19.75 4.12
N ASN A 349 -13.22 -19.88 4.98
CA ASN A 349 -12.81 -21.15 5.56
C ASN A 349 -13.57 -21.53 6.86
N ALA A 350 -14.60 -20.77 7.25
CA ALA A 350 -15.43 -21.15 8.38
C ALA A 350 -16.40 -22.27 7.97
N PRO A 351 -16.52 -23.36 8.76
CA PRO A 351 -17.55 -24.36 8.48
C PRO A 351 -18.92 -23.70 8.45
N PRO A 352 -19.85 -24.15 7.57
CA PRO A 352 -21.19 -23.60 7.53
C PRO A 352 -21.79 -23.64 8.94
N THR A 353 -22.35 -22.53 9.37
CA THR A 353 -23.05 -22.42 10.67
C THR A 353 -24.21 -23.41 10.66
N PRO A 354 -24.42 -24.24 11.72
CA PRO A 354 -25.47 -25.25 11.77
C PRO A 354 -26.86 -24.65 11.68
#